data_dd27e72af72be1e41aa5746ca00d76a3
#
_entry.id   dd27e72af72be1e41aa5746ca00d76a3
#
_cell.length_a   1.000
_cell.length_b   1.000
_cell.length_c   1.000
_cell.angle_alpha   90.00
_cell.angle_beta   90.00
_cell.angle_gamma   90.00
#
_symmetry.space_group_name_H-M   'P 1'
#
loop_
_entity.id
_entity.type
_entity.pdbx_description
1 polymer ?
#
loop_
_entity_poly.entity_id
_entity_poly.type
_entity_poly.pdbx_seq_one_letter_code
_entity_poly.pdbx_strand_id
1 'polypeptide(L)'
;MPHQAEIIAVGTELLLGNIANTNAQFLSQLLASAGVNVLYHTAVGDNPQRLRAAVETARSRCDLLVFTGGLGPTYDDMTKETVAGVFGLVLEYHPEVMEEIQQYFDRVFHRPMPACNRQQAMLPQGCTVLHNPVGTAPGCIFTAGGVTAVLLPGVPHECRYLAEHAVLPWLRGQSGGVIRSRDLHVFGLTEPQVQELLGDLMDGAQNPSLAPYAKPGEVMLRLTAKGGSDDDCQERMAPLFRDVRSRLGDYLYGVDGSSLEEVVLTRLRQQGLTLSAAESCTGGLIAKRLTDVPGASAAFLGGVVSYTNGVKAGVLGVPRDLLDRYGAVSAPVARAMAEGVRRVTGSDLSVSVTGLAGPDGDDQGNPVGTVYVGLSWQGGSLVRHLTLGGDRARIRLLAASNALDIIRRHLCDLPVEGEEAYGS
;
A
#
# COMPACT_ATOMS: atom_id res chain seq x y z
N MET A 1 3.99 11.61 27.95
CA MET A 1 3.62 12.33 26.71
C MET A 1 3.96 11.42 25.54
N PRO A 2 3.29 11.49 24.41
CA PRO A 2 3.71 10.71 23.25
C PRO A 2 5.12 11.15 22.82
N HIS A 3 5.95 10.20 22.38
CA HIS A 3 7.27 10.51 21.84
C HIS A 3 7.16 11.44 20.61
N GLN A 4 8.10 12.37 20.51
CA GLN A 4 8.32 13.18 19.30
C GLN A 4 9.48 12.59 18.54
N ALA A 5 9.23 12.12 17.33
CA ALA A 5 10.21 11.38 16.56
C ALA A 5 10.72 12.13 15.34
N GLU A 6 11.97 11.87 14.99
CA GLU A 6 12.55 12.17 13.70
C GLU A 6 13.07 10.89 13.04
N ILE A 7 12.74 10.70 11.77
CA ILE A 7 13.29 9.61 10.96
C ILE A 7 14.44 10.14 10.13
N ILE A 8 15.63 9.53 10.28
CA ILE A 8 16.85 9.89 9.58
C ILE A 8 17.27 8.75 8.67
N ALA A 9 17.10 8.95 7.36
CA ALA A 9 17.49 7.98 6.34
C ALA A 9 18.90 8.30 5.84
N VAL A 10 19.80 7.33 5.93
CA VAL A 10 21.20 7.43 5.53
C VAL A 10 21.42 6.63 4.26
N GLY A 11 21.87 7.32 3.20
CA GLY A 11 22.15 6.72 1.89
C GLY A 11 22.28 7.79 0.82
N THR A 12 23.36 7.78 0.09
CA THR A 12 23.62 8.74 -1.00
C THR A 12 22.65 8.55 -2.17
N GLU A 13 22.17 7.32 -2.44
CA GLU A 13 21.22 6.98 -3.47
C GLU A 13 19.84 7.64 -3.26
N LEU A 14 19.48 7.92 -2.00
CA LEU A 14 18.26 8.66 -1.66
C LEU A 14 18.35 10.12 -2.10
N LEU A 15 19.52 10.76 -1.86
CA LEU A 15 19.76 12.15 -2.24
C LEU A 15 19.86 12.34 -3.76
N LEU A 16 20.37 11.32 -4.46
CA LEU A 16 20.46 11.31 -5.94
C LEU A 16 19.09 11.01 -6.60
N GLY A 17 18.09 10.61 -5.81
CA GLY A 17 16.78 10.24 -6.34
C GLY A 17 16.76 8.91 -7.11
N ASN A 18 17.79 8.08 -6.94
CA ASN A 18 17.86 6.77 -7.59
C ASN A 18 16.81 5.79 -7.07
N ILE A 19 16.45 5.94 -5.78
CA ILE A 19 15.39 5.15 -5.12
C ILE A 19 14.49 6.06 -4.29
N ALA A 20 13.24 5.62 -4.12
CA ALA A 20 12.31 6.27 -3.20
C ALA A 20 12.59 5.85 -1.75
N ASN A 21 12.43 6.77 -0.79
CA ASN A 21 12.59 6.50 0.63
C ASN A 21 11.37 5.72 1.21
N THR A 22 11.23 4.46 0.81
CA THR A 22 10.12 3.60 1.24
C THR A 22 10.24 3.17 2.70
N ASN A 23 11.45 3.13 3.26
CA ASN A 23 11.67 2.84 4.67
C ASN A 23 11.10 3.95 5.56
N ALA A 24 11.36 5.23 5.25
CA ALA A 24 10.82 6.33 6.02
C ALA A 24 9.28 6.37 5.95
N GLN A 25 8.69 6.10 4.79
CA GLN A 25 7.24 5.97 4.63
C GLN A 25 6.67 4.88 5.55
N PHE A 26 7.26 3.69 5.52
CA PHE A 26 6.83 2.56 6.34
C PHE A 26 7.00 2.84 7.84
N LEU A 27 8.18 3.35 8.25
CA LEU A 27 8.47 3.69 9.65
C LEU A 27 7.52 4.76 10.18
N SER A 28 7.13 5.77 9.38
CA SER A 28 6.13 6.76 9.79
C SER A 28 4.79 6.13 10.10
N GLN A 29 4.33 5.20 9.26
CA GLN A 29 3.08 4.48 9.48
C GLN A 29 3.14 3.61 10.73
N LEU A 30 4.25 2.90 10.94
CA LEU A 30 4.46 2.05 12.10
C LEU A 30 4.52 2.87 13.39
N LEU A 31 5.30 3.96 13.42
CA LEU A 31 5.43 4.85 14.57
C LEU A 31 4.10 5.52 14.92
N ALA A 32 3.36 6.00 13.91
CA ALA A 32 2.02 6.55 14.11
C ALA A 32 1.06 5.52 14.73
N SER A 33 1.14 4.24 14.30
CA SER A 33 0.34 3.16 14.89
C SER A 33 0.68 2.87 16.36
N ALA A 34 1.90 3.22 16.78
CA ALA A 34 2.35 3.14 18.18
C ALA A 34 2.09 4.44 18.97
N GLY A 35 1.45 5.45 18.34
CA GLY A 35 1.17 6.74 18.97
C GLY A 35 2.36 7.67 19.12
N VAL A 36 3.37 7.45 18.32
CA VAL A 36 4.55 8.32 18.21
C VAL A 36 4.28 9.39 17.17
N ASN A 37 4.50 10.64 17.51
CA ASN A 37 4.38 11.76 16.56
C ASN A 37 5.70 11.91 15.78
N VAL A 38 5.70 11.54 14.51
CA VAL A 38 6.82 11.81 13.61
C VAL A 38 6.72 13.26 13.12
N LEU A 39 7.66 14.10 13.58
CA LEU A 39 7.65 15.52 13.26
C LEU A 39 8.56 15.87 12.07
N TYR A 40 9.62 15.08 11.87
CA TYR A 40 10.62 15.37 10.84
C TYR A 40 11.08 14.12 10.11
N HIS A 41 11.36 14.31 8.82
CA HIS A 41 12.12 13.37 7.98
C HIS A 41 13.38 14.06 7.49
N THR A 42 14.53 13.43 7.74
CA THR A 42 15.83 13.91 7.24
C THR A 42 16.47 12.83 6.38
N ALA A 43 16.95 13.18 5.21
CA ALA A 43 17.77 12.31 4.37
C ALA A 43 19.20 12.84 4.35
N VAL A 44 20.19 11.97 4.59
CA VAL A 44 21.61 12.31 4.65
C VAL A 44 22.38 11.32 3.79
N GLY A 45 23.32 11.81 2.96
CA GLY A 45 24.25 10.93 2.24
C GLY A 45 25.32 10.35 3.18
N ASP A 46 26.03 9.34 2.71
CA ASP A 46 27.07 8.62 3.43
C ASP A 46 28.30 9.51 3.72
N ASN A 47 28.14 10.39 4.70
CA ASN A 47 29.16 11.35 5.12
C ASN A 47 29.07 11.59 6.63
N PRO A 48 30.12 11.28 7.41
CA PRO A 48 30.10 11.35 8.88
C PRO A 48 29.81 12.74 9.42
N GLN A 49 30.38 13.81 8.80
CA GLN A 49 30.20 15.18 9.28
C GLN A 49 28.75 15.66 9.09
N ARG A 50 28.15 15.35 7.94
CA ARG A 50 26.73 15.69 7.65
C ARG A 50 25.79 14.90 8.55
N LEU A 51 26.06 13.61 8.72
CA LEU A 51 25.25 12.77 9.62
C LEU A 51 25.35 13.27 11.06
N ARG A 52 26.55 13.59 11.55
CA ARG A 52 26.76 14.19 12.89
C ARG A 52 25.90 15.44 13.07
N ALA A 53 25.99 16.40 12.15
CA ALA A 53 25.22 17.65 12.23
C ALA A 53 23.69 17.38 12.21
N ALA A 54 23.22 16.43 11.40
CA ALA A 54 21.82 16.03 11.39
C ALA A 54 21.37 15.42 12.74
N VAL A 55 22.19 14.55 13.33
CA VAL A 55 21.91 13.92 14.64
C VAL A 55 21.89 14.99 15.74
N GLU A 56 22.84 15.92 15.77
CA GLU A 56 22.89 17.01 16.74
C GLU A 56 21.64 17.91 16.65
N THR A 57 21.18 18.20 15.44
CA THR A 57 19.94 18.95 15.22
C THR A 57 18.74 18.16 15.70
N ALA A 58 18.63 16.89 15.31
CA ALA A 58 17.48 16.03 15.62
C ALA A 58 17.32 15.82 17.13
N ARG A 59 18.43 15.55 17.86
CA ARG A 59 18.41 15.37 19.32
C ARG A 59 18.03 16.62 20.11
N SER A 60 18.10 17.80 19.50
CA SER A 60 17.68 19.05 20.16
C SER A 60 16.17 19.29 20.10
N ARG A 61 15.45 18.53 19.24
CA ARG A 61 14.02 18.77 18.95
C ARG A 61 13.14 17.53 19.07
N CYS A 62 13.73 16.35 19.17
CA CYS A 62 13.01 15.08 19.29
C CYS A 62 13.61 14.21 20.40
N ASP A 63 12.78 13.41 21.06
CA ASP A 63 13.18 12.46 22.11
C ASP A 63 13.34 11.03 21.58
N LEU A 64 12.91 10.78 20.32
CA LEU A 64 13.07 9.51 19.62
C LEU A 64 13.65 9.75 18.21
N LEU A 65 14.83 9.20 17.95
CA LEU A 65 15.49 9.26 16.64
C LEU A 65 15.53 7.88 16.02
N VAL A 66 14.95 7.73 14.84
CA VAL A 66 14.90 6.44 14.13
C VAL A 66 15.73 6.54 12.86
N PHE A 67 16.83 5.78 12.83
CA PHE A 67 17.75 5.74 11.70
C PHE A 67 17.44 4.53 10.81
N THR A 68 17.63 4.68 9.51
CA THR A 68 17.61 3.58 8.56
C THR A 68 18.72 3.76 7.53
N GLY A 69 19.55 2.73 7.36
CA GLY A 69 20.70 2.74 6.45
C GLY A 69 22.05 2.88 7.14
N GLY A 70 23.12 2.52 6.41
CA GLY A 70 24.51 2.62 6.86
C GLY A 70 24.89 1.69 8.00
N LEU A 71 24.26 0.47 8.08
CA LEU A 71 24.58 -0.59 9.06
C LEU A 71 25.24 -1.82 8.41
N GLY A 72 25.58 -1.75 7.16
CA GLY A 72 26.20 -2.84 6.43
C GLY A 72 27.68 -3.05 6.78
N PRO A 73 28.36 -3.94 6.03
CA PRO A 73 29.76 -4.29 6.28
C PRO A 73 30.77 -3.44 5.48
N THR A 74 30.31 -2.45 4.72
CA THR A 74 31.19 -1.68 3.83
C THR A 74 31.75 -0.43 4.50
N TYR A 75 32.76 0.18 3.93
CA TYR A 75 33.48 1.32 4.54
C TYR A 75 32.63 2.59 4.63
N ASP A 76 31.60 2.67 3.83
CA ASP A 76 30.61 3.75 3.80
C ASP A 76 29.45 3.55 4.80
N ASP A 77 29.35 2.36 5.41
CA ASP A 77 28.40 2.05 6.48
C ASP A 77 28.87 2.61 7.83
N MET A 78 28.64 3.91 8.04
CA MET A 78 29.21 4.67 9.16
C MET A 78 28.16 5.13 10.19
N THR A 79 26.90 4.69 10.06
CA THR A 79 25.81 5.21 10.90
C THR A 79 26.04 4.90 12.38
N LYS A 80 26.45 3.68 12.71
CA LYS A 80 26.68 3.25 14.11
C LYS A 80 27.74 4.09 14.80
N GLU A 81 28.92 4.20 14.19
CA GLU A 81 30.05 4.94 14.71
C GLU A 81 29.72 6.43 14.90
N THR A 82 29.07 7.02 13.88
CA THR A 82 28.73 8.44 13.91
C THR A 82 27.69 8.74 14.97
N VAL A 83 26.60 7.96 15.01
CA VAL A 83 25.53 8.16 15.98
C VAL A 83 26.03 7.90 17.41
N ALA A 84 26.69 6.76 17.66
CA ALA A 84 27.28 6.46 18.97
C ALA A 84 28.23 7.58 19.44
N GLY A 85 29.08 8.08 18.54
CA GLY A 85 30.02 9.17 18.84
C GLY A 85 29.34 10.50 19.21
N VAL A 86 28.18 10.84 18.63
CA VAL A 86 27.38 12.02 19.01
C VAL A 86 26.78 11.87 20.42
N PHE A 87 26.43 10.63 20.80
CA PHE A 87 25.91 10.34 22.14
C PHE A 87 27.01 10.03 23.17
N GLY A 88 28.29 10.11 22.79
CA GLY A 88 29.43 9.85 23.67
C GLY A 88 29.59 8.36 24.04
N LEU A 89 29.05 7.46 23.21
CA LEU A 89 29.16 6.02 23.38
C LEU A 89 30.28 5.44 22.52
N VAL A 90 30.93 4.38 23.02
CA VAL A 90 31.85 3.54 22.27
C VAL A 90 31.14 2.36 21.66
N LEU A 91 31.71 1.74 20.62
CA LEU A 91 31.22 0.50 20.08
C LEU A 91 31.85 -0.69 20.83
N GLU A 92 31.04 -1.68 21.15
CA GLU A 92 31.44 -2.93 21.76
C GLU A 92 31.20 -4.10 20.80
N TYR A 93 32.05 -5.13 20.88
CA TYR A 93 31.93 -6.33 20.07
C TYR A 93 30.93 -7.30 20.70
N HIS A 94 29.97 -7.76 19.90
CA HIS A 94 28.93 -8.71 20.27
C HIS A 94 29.15 -10.07 19.60
N PRO A 95 29.77 -11.06 20.32
CA PRO A 95 30.04 -12.37 19.76
C PRO A 95 28.79 -13.12 19.29
N GLU A 96 27.70 -12.97 20.02
CA GLU A 96 26.39 -13.56 19.69
C GLU A 96 25.87 -13.09 18.34
N VAL A 97 26.01 -11.79 18.04
CA VAL A 97 25.64 -11.20 16.75
C VAL A 97 26.53 -11.76 15.63
N MET A 98 27.82 -11.88 15.91
CA MET A 98 28.77 -12.43 14.94
C MET A 98 28.44 -13.88 14.58
N GLU A 99 28.02 -14.68 15.56
CA GLU A 99 27.57 -16.07 15.34
C GLU A 99 26.30 -16.13 14.50
N GLU A 100 25.32 -15.25 14.75
CA GLU A 100 24.11 -15.14 13.94
C GLU A 100 24.40 -14.78 12.49
N ILE A 101 25.31 -13.83 12.24
CA ILE A 101 25.74 -13.46 10.89
C ILE A 101 26.38 -14.66 10.19
N GLN A 102 27.28 -15.40 10.90
CA GLN A 102 27.90 -16.60 10.35
C GLN A 102 26.85 -17.67 9.98
N GLN A 103 25.89 -17.94 10.88
CA GLN A 103 24.80 -18.87 10.62
C GLN A 103 23.93 -18.46 9.42
N TYR A 104 23.72 -17.14 9.26
CA TYR A 104 22.99 -16.62 8.10
C TYR A 104 23.75 -16.87 6.79
N PHE A 105 25.09 -16.65 6.77
CA PHE A 105 25.93 -16.96 5.63
C PHE A 105 25.91 -18.43 5.27
N ASP A 106 26.00 -19.31 6.26
CA ASP A 106 25.99 -20.77 6.06
C ASP A 106 24.64 -21.25 5.51
N ARG A 107 23.53 -20.71 6.04
CA ARG A 107 22.17 -21.13 5.68
C ARG A 107 21.71 -20.57 4.34
N VAL A 108 22.02 -19.30 4.03
CA VAL A 108 21.42 -18.57 2.89
C VAL A 108 22.40 -18.46 1.73
N PHE A 109 23.64 -18.08 2.01
CA PHE A 109 24.62 -17.84 0.96
C PHE A 109 25.47 -19.07 0.62
N HIS A 110 25.56 -20.06 1.50
CA HIS A 110 26.36 -21.26 1.35
C HIS A 110 27.82 -20.98 0.96
N ARG A 111 28.42 -19.94 1.57
CA ARG A 111 29.78 -19.48 1.30
C ARG A 111 30.40 -18.87 2.55
N PRO A 112 31.76 -18.83 2.65
CA PRO A 112 32.43 -18.20 3.77
C PRO A 112 32.04 -16.74 3.95
N MET A 113 31.86 -16.32 5.20
CA MET A 113 31.57 -14.95 5.55
C MET A 113 32.80 -14.07 5.35
N PRO A 114 32.70 -12.92 4.64
CA PRO A 114 33.80 -11.97 4.51
C PRO A 114 34.20 -11.34 5.86
N ALA A 115 35.50 -11.08 6.04
CA ALA A 115 36.02 -10.52 7.30
C ALA A 115 35.44 -9.11 7.62
N CYS A 116 35.00 -8.33 6.62
CA CYS A 116 34.39 -7.04 6.81
C CYS A 116 33.06 -7.11 7.59
N ASN A 117 32.36 -8.25 7.56
CA ASN A 117 31.11 -8.41 8.32
C ASN A 117 31.33 -8.32 9.85
N ARG A 118 32.55 -8.43 10.35
CA ARG A 118 32.87 -8.24 11.76
C ARG A 118 32.40 -6.87 12.28
N GLN A 119 32.47 -5.81 11.44
CA GLN A 119 32.01 -4.50 11.87
C GLN A 119 30.50 -4.46 12.13
N GLN A 120 29.70 -5.37 11.54
CA GLN A 120 28.27 -5.44 11.84
C GLN A 120 27.99 -5.87 13.28
N ALA A 121 28.87 -6.66 13.88
CA ALA A 121 28.81 -7.07 15.28
C ALA A 121 29.38 -6.01 16.27
N MET A 122 29.82 -4.87 15.79
CA MET A 122 30.19 -3.73 16.63
C MET A 122 28.96 -2.85 16.85
N LEU A 123 28.45 -2.78 18.08
CA LEU A 123 27.25 -2.03 18.44
C LEU A 123 27.51 -1.04 19.57
N PRO A 124 26.69 0.04 19.69
CA PRO A 124 26.84 1.02 20.77
C PRO A 124 26.75 0.37 22.16
N GLN A 125 27.66 0.76 23.05
CA GLN A 125 27.72 0.27 24.42
C GLN A 125 26.38 0.39 25.15
N GLY A 126 25.96 -0.72 25.77
CA GLY A 126 24.72 -0.77 26.57
C GLY A 126 23.45 -0.73 25.74
N CYS A 127 23.52 -0.90 24.41
CA CYS A 127 22.32 -0.97 23.59
C CYS A 127 21.55 -2.30 23.77
N THR A 128 20.28 -2.26 23.46
CA THR A 128 19.48 -3.47 23.23
C THR A 128 19.67 -3.88 21.77
N VAL A 129 20.20 -5.08 21.55
CA VAL A 129 20.41 -5.64 20.20
C VAL A 129 19.07 -6.04 19.61
N LEU A 130 18.82 -5.67 18.35
CA LEU A 130 17.69 -6.13 17.56
C LEU A 130 18.20 -7.20 16.59
N HIS A 131 17.92 -8.47 16.93
CA HIS A 131 18.38 -9.64 16.17
C HIS A 131 17.69 -9.75 14.82
N ASN A 132 18.49 -9.95 13.75
CA ASN A 132 18.00 -9.94 12.37
C ASN A 132 18.05 -11.33 11.71
N PRO A 133 17.00 -12.15 11.80
CA PRO A 133 16.97 -13.48 11.19
C PRO A 133 16.77 -13.47 9.66
N VAL A 134 16.44 -12.31 9.09
CA VAL A 134 16.15 -12.15 7.66
C VAL A 134 17.26 -11.44 6.87
N GLY A 135 18.38 -11.13 7.55
CA GLY A 135 19.52 -10.46 6.93
C GLY A 135 20.78 -10.53 7.81
N THR A 136 21.81 -9.75 7.47
CA THR A 136 23.08 -9.75 8.19
C THR A 136 23.28 -8.53 9.09
N ALA A 137 22.53 -7.45 8.89
CA ALA A 137 22.71 -6.22 9.65
C ALA A 137 21.78 -6.19 10.87
N PRO A 138 22.28 -6.33 12.12
CA PRO A 138 21.46 -6.16 13.30
C PRO A 138 21.02 -4.71 13.43
N GLY A 139 19.88 -4.49 14.06
CA GLY A 139 19.53 -3.17 14.57
C GLY A 139 19.93 -3.02 16.04
N CYS A 140 19.75 -1.84 16.60
CA CYS A 140 19.91 -1.62 18.04
C CYS A 140 19.07 -0.44 18.54
N ILE A 141 18.78 -0.47 19.85
CA ILE A 141 18.11 0.63 20.57
C ILE A 141 18.98 1.01 21.76
N PHE A 142 19.20 2.30 21.95
CA PHE A 142 19.84 2.82 23.14
C PHE A 142 19.27 4.19 23.54
N THR A 143 19.41 4.55 24.79
CA THR A 143 18.97 5.85 25.31
C THR A 143 20.15 6.54 26.00
N ALA A 144 20.44 7.76 25.62
CA ALA A 144 21.47 8.57 26.25
C ALA A 144 21.05 10.06 26.24
N GLY A 145 21.30 10.76 27.34
CA GLY A 145 20.96 12.17 27.47
C GLY A 145 19.47 12.49 27.31
N GLY A 146 18.58 11.54 27.66
CA GLY A 146 17.13 11.71 27.54
C GLY A 146 16.55 11.51 26.13
N VAL A 147 17.39 11.13 25.16
CA VAL A 147 16.99 10.85 23.77
C VAL A 147 17.23 9.37 23.47
N THR A 148 16.26 8.73 22.87
CA THR A 148 16.37 7.35 22.42
C THR A 148 16.72 7.30 20.92
N ALA A 149 17.72 6.49 20.57
CA ALA A 149 18.09 6.20 19.21
C ALA A 149 17.76 4.74 18.84
N VAL A 150 17.10 4.55 17.71
CA VAL A 150 16.80 3.26 17.10
C VAL A 150 17.53 3.20 15.76
N LEU A 151 18.44 2.24 15.59
CA LEU A 151 19.19 2.06 14.36
C LEU A 151 18.70 0.83 13.63
N LEU A 152 18.28 0.98 12.36
CA LEU A 152 17.73 -0.06 11.51
C LEU A 152 18.47 -0.18 10.18
N PRO A 153 18.55 -1.37 9.57
CA PRO A 153 19.16 -1.57 8.26
C PRO A 153 18.53 -0.73 7.14
N GLY A 154 19.31 -0.47 6.08
CA GLY A 154 18.82 0.18 4.87
C GLY A 154 17.97 -0.73 3.96
N VAL A 155 18.24 -2.04 3.98
CA VAL A 155 17.53 -3.02 3.16
C VAL A 155 16.07 -3.11 3.59
N PRO A 156 15.09 -2.87 2.70
CA PRO A 156 13.70 -2.67 3.10
C PRO A 156 13.07 -3.84 3.86
N HIS A 157 13.33 -5.09 3.47
CA HIS A 157 12.74 -6.24 4.15
C HIS A 157 13.32 -6.46 5.56
N GLU A 158 14.63 -6.17 5.75
CA GLU A 158 15.29 -6.22 7.06
C GLU A 158 14.77 -5.10 7.98
N CYS A 159 14.70 -3.87 7.47
CA CYS A 159 14.15 -2.73 8.19
C CYS A 159 12.72 -2.99 8.67
N ARG A 160 11.86 -3.49 7.78
CA ARG A 160 10.47 -3.83 8.11
C ARG A 160 10.37 -4.91 9.18
N TYR A 161 11.12 -6.00 9.02
CA TYR A 161 11.11 -7.09 9.99
C TYR A 161 11.48 -6.61 11.39
N LEU A 162 12.59 -5.90 11.53
CA LEU A 162 13.06 -5.40 12.82
C LEU A 162 12.10 -4.36 13.43
N ALA A 163 11.55 -3.49 12.59
CA ALA A 163 10.58 -2.50 13.05
C ALA A 163 9.29 -3.14 13.59
N GLU A 164 8.75 -4.15 12.90
CA GLU A 164 7.51 -4.83 13.31
C GLU A 164 7.70 -5.75 14.52
N HIS A 165 8.82 -6.53 14.54
CA HIS A 165 9.00 -7.59 15.52
C HIS A 165 9.80 -7.18 16.76
N ALA A 166 10.54 -6.05 16.69
CA ALA A 166 11.34 -5.59 17.82
C ALA A 166 11.00 -4.15 18.25
N VAL A 167 11.01 -3.17 17.33
CA VAL A 167 10.77 -1.75 17.68
C VAL A 167 9.33 -1.51 18.12
N LEU A 168 8.36 -2.02 17.39
CA LEU A 168 6.93 -1.84 17.72
C LEU A 168 6.55 -2.46 19.07
N PRO A 169 6.95 -3.70 19.43
CA PRO A 169 6.75 -4.24 20.78
C PRO A 169 7.45 -3.41 21.87
N TRP A 170 8.68 -2.95 21.60
CA TRP A 170 9.41 -2.09 22.55
C TRP A 170 8.68 -0.77 22.81
N LEU A 171 8.20 -0.08 21.77
CA LEU A 171 7.42 1.15 21.88
C LEU A 171 6.13 0.94 22.69
N ARG A 172 5.42 -0.17 22.43
CA ARG A 172 4.21 -0.54 23.18
C ARG A 172 4.48 -0.77 24.67
N GLY A 173 5.65 -1.32 25.00
CA GLY A 173 6.08 -1.49 26.40
C GLY A 173 6.39 -0.17 27.11
N GLN A 174 6.74 0.90 26.40
CA GLN A 174 7.03 2.23 26.96
C GLN A 174 5.76 3.09 27.11
N SER A 175 4.74 2.85 26.31
CA SER A 175 3.49 3.60 26.36
C SER A 175 2.58 3.05 27.45
N GLY A 176 2.17 3.89 28.43
CA GLY A 176 1.17 3.53 29.46
C GLY A 176 -0.25 3.38 28.91
N GLY A 177 -0.43 2.89 27.67
CA GLY A 177 -1.71 2.66 27.01
C GLY A 177 -1.54 2.00 25.66
N VAL A 178 -2.64 1.47 25.13
CA VAL A 178 -2.74 0.85 23.79
C VAL A 178 -3.26 1.87 22.79
N ILE A 179 -2.70 1.88 21.59
CA ILE A 179 -3.24 2.63 20.45
C ILE A 179 -3.67 1.63 19.39
N ARG A 180 -4.87 1.82 18.89
CA ARG A 180 -5.43 1.04 17.78
C ARG A 180 -5.92 1.96 16.69
N SER A 181 -5.66 1.56 15.46
CA SER A 181 -6.19 2.24 14.28
C SER A 181 -6.97 1.26 13.42
N ARG A 182 -7.97 1.77 12.73
CA ARG A 182 -8.71 1.08 11.67
C ARG A 182 -8.63 1.90 10.40
N ASP A 183 -8.30 1.25 9.30
CA ASP A 183 -8.29 1.87 7.97
C ASP A 183 -9.61 1.58 7.27
N LEU A 184 -10.28 2.64 6.83
CA LEU A 184 -11.57 2.58 6.16
C LEU A 184 -11.34 2.97 4.69
N HIS A 185 -11.64 2.07 3.77
CA HIS A 185 -11.36 2.24 2.36
C HIS A 185 -12.60 2.71 1.60
N VAL A 186 -12.50 3.88 0.96
CA VAL A 186 -13.60 4.57 0.27
C VAL A 186 -13.30 4.66 -1.22
N PHE A 187 -14.22 4.17 -2.05
CA PHE A 187 -14.13 4.26 -3.50
C PHE A 187 -15.35 4.96 -4.09
N GLY A 188 -15.13 5.78 -5.13
CA GLY A 188 -16.21 6.52 -5.82
C GLY A 188 -16.48 7.92 -5.29
N LEU A 189 -15.78 8.36 -4.23
CA LEU A 189 -15.79 9.74 -3.73
C LEU A 189 -14.42 10.37 -3.85
N THR A 190 -14.40 11.66 -4.11
CA THR A 190 -13.19 12.50 -4.03
C THR A 190 -12.94 12.95 -2.59
N GLU A 191 -11.69 13.34 -2.28
CA GLU A 191 -11.35 13.86 -0.94
C GLU A 191 -12.23 15.06 -0.50
N PRO A 192 -12.52 16.07 -1.35
CA PRO A 192 -13.47 17.13 -0.98
C PRO A 192 -14.88 16.62 -0.66
N GLN A 193 -15.40 15.62 -1.39
CA GLN A 193 -16.71 15.04 -1.10
C GLN A 193 -16.70 14.28 0.23
N VAL A 194 -15.62 13.56 0.54
CA VAL A 194 -15.44 12.91 1.85
C VAL A 194 -15.38 13.95 2.97
N GLN A 195 -14.66 15.08 2.75
CA GLN A 195 -14.61 16.19 3.70
C GLN A 195 -15.99 16.84 3.91
N GLU A 196 -16.79 16.98 2.87
CA GLU A 196 -18.16 17.50 2.97
C GLU A 196 -19.06 16.58 3.81
N LEU A 197 -18.92 15.25 3.64
CA LEU A 197 -19.74 14.28 4.34
C LEU A 197 -19.33 14.05 5.81
N LEU A 198 -18.04 14.19 6.13
CA LEU A 198 -17.47 13.77 7.40
C LEU A 198 -16.71 14.87 8.15
N GLY A 199 -16.64 16.09 7.64
CA GLY A 199 -15.80 17.16 8.19
C GLY A 199 -16.11 17.46 9.66
N ASP A 200 -17.37 17.50 10.03
CA ASP A 200 -17.82 17.69 11.41
C ASP A 200 -17.35 16.55 12.34
N LEU A 201 -17.26 15.32 11.85
CA LEU A 201 -16.73 14.18 12.60
C LEU A 201 -15.21 14.25 12.72
N MET A 202 -14.50 14.81 11.72
CA MET A 202 -13.04 14.97 11.72
C MET A 202 -12.61 16.10 12.66
N ASP A 203 -13.25 17.25 12.57
CA ASP A 203 -12.89 18.47 13.32
C ASP A 203 -13.09 18.33 14.85
N GLY A 204 -14.08 17.56 15.27
CA GLY A 204 -14.40 17.34 16.68
C GLY A 204 -13.68 16.17 17.34
N ALA A 205 -13.06 15.31 16.57
CA ALA A 205 -12.55 14.01 17.04
C ALA A 205 -11.09 14.12 17.56
N GLN A 206 -10.89 13.99 18.87
CA GLN A 206 -9.55 13.94 19.49
C GLN A 206 -9.14 12.51 19.87
N ASN A 207 -10.05 11.77 20.49
CA ASN A 207 -9.83 10.37 20.84
C ASN A 207 -11.18 9.63 20.93
N PRO A 208 -11.59 8.88 19.91
CA PRO A 208 -10.83 8.57 18.70
C PRO A 208 -10.67 9.76 17.75
N SER A 209 -9.60 9.75 16.94
CA SER A 209 -9.38 10.69 15.83
C SER A 209 -9.74 10.06 14.48
N LEU A 210 -10.16 10.88 13.51
CA LEU A 210 -10.46 10.48 12.14
C LEU A 210 -9.67 11.36 11.17
N ALA A 211 -8.85 10.78 10.30
CA ALA A 211 -8.02 11.51 9.35
C ALA A 211 -8.11 10.93 7.93
N PRO A 212 -8.28 11.76 6.89
CA PRO A 212 -8.28 11.31 5.50
C PRO A 212 -6.84 11.18 4.95
N TYR A 213 -6.65 10.22 4.07
CA TYR A 213 -5.43 9.98 3.32
C TYR A 213 -5.78 9.74 1.85
N ALA A 214 -5.38 10.66 0.98
CA ALA A 214 -5.54 10.47 -0.46
C ALA A 214 -4.62 9.36 -0.96
N LYS A 215 -5.19 8.39 -1.68
CA LYS A 215 -4.47 7.37 -2.43
C LYS A 215 -4.79 7.51 -3.92
N PRO A 216 -3.94 7.01 -4.82
CA PRO A 216 -4.25 7.04 -6.25
C PRO A 216 -5.58 6.33 -6.55
N GLY A 217 -6.62 7.12 -6.86
CA GLY A 217 -7.95 6.62 -7.25
C GLY A 217 -8.90 6.23 -6.11
N GLU A 218 -8.53 6.42 -4.85
CA GLU A 218 -9.39 6.16 -3.68
C GLU A 218 -9.07 7.09 -2.52
N VAL A 219 -9.93 7.13 -1.52
CA VAL A 219 -9.67 7.80 -0.24
C VAL A 219 -9.62 6.74 0.86
N MET A 220 -8.61 6.81 1.71
CA MET A 220 -8.52 6.00 2.91
C MET A 220 -8.73 6.90 4.13
N LEU A 221 -9.58 6.50 5.06
CA LEU A 221 -9.77 7.18 6.34
C LEU A 221 -9.13 6.34 7.44
N ARG A 222 -8.35 6.96 8.30
CA ARG A 222 -7.80 6.29 9.48
C ARG A 222 -8.52 6.76 10.73
N LEU A 223 -9.15 5.81 11.39
CA LEU A 223 -9.78 5.96 12.69
C LEU A 223 -8.82 5.44 13.75
N THR A 224 -8.37 6.30 14.68
CA THR A 224 -7.36 5.93 15.69
C THR A 224 -7.86 6.26 17.09
N ALA A 225 -7.77 5.30 18.00
CA ALA A 225 -8.05 5.49 19.41
C ALA A 225 -6.87 5.10 20.31
N LYS A 226 -6.74 5.82 21.43
CA LYS A 226 -5.85 5.48 22.54
C LYS A 226 -6.69 5.06 23.74
N GLY A 227 -6.33 3.94 24.37
CA GLY A 227 -7.04 3.38 25.51
C GLY A 227 -6.14 2.61 26.46
N GLY A 228 -6.70 2.06 27.53
CA GLY A 228 -6.01 1.21 28.49
C GLY A 228 -5.80 -0.22 27.98
N SER A 229 -6.65 -0.67 27.05
CA SER A 229 -6.61 -2.00 26.44
C SER A 229 -7.08 -1.94 24.99
N ASP A 230 -6.90 -3.04 24.25
CA ASP A 230 -7.43 -3.21 22.89
C ASP A 230 -8.95 -3.06 22.86
N ASP A 231 -9.65 -3.65 23.81
CA ASP A 231 -11.11 -3.58 23.93
C ASP A 231 -11.58 -2.14 24.22
N ASP A 232 -10.89 -1.41 25.12
CA ASP A 232 -11.18 0.01 25.38
C ASP A 232 -11.00 0.86 24.11
N CYS A 233 -9.96 0.60 23.31
CA CYS A 233 -9.79 1.28 22.02
C CYS A 233 -10.92 0.96 21.04
N GLN A 234 -11.37 -0.30 20.95
CA GLN A 234 -12.47 -0.70 20.07
C GLN A 234 -13.80 -0.08 20.51
N GLU A 235 -14.09 -0.08 21.82
CA GLU A 235 -15.28 0.54 22.38
C GLU A 235 -15.34 2.05 22.08
N ARG A 236 -14.21 2.75 22.21
CA ARG A 236 -14.09 4.18 21.88
C ARG A 236 -14.31 4.45 20.39
N MET A 237 -13.76 3.61 19.51
CA MET A 237 -13.92 3.75 18.07
C MET A 237 -15.33 3.44 17.57
N ALA A 238 -16.06 2.56 18.22
CA ALA A 238 -17.33 2.01 17.73
C ALA A 238 -18.41 3.06 17.40
N PRO A 239 -18.64 4.13 18.21
CA PRO A 239 -19.61 5.16 17.86
C PRO A 239 -19.23 5.90 16.56
N LEU A 240 -17.99 6.42 16.51
CA LEU A 240 -17.50 7.17 15.35
C LEU A 240 -17.46 6.31 14.09
N PHE A 241 -17.08 5.04 14.22
CA PHE A 241 -17.12 4.09 13.10
C PHE A 241 -18.53 3.90 12.54
N ARG A 242 -19.55 3.78 13.41
CA ARG A 242 -20.95 3.65 12.98
C ARG A 242 -21.44 4.89 12.23
N ASP A 243 -21.10 6.10 12.72
CA ASP A 243 -21.49 7.34 12.09
C ASP A 243 -20.82 7.51 10.72
N VAL A 244 -19.51 7.24 10.63
CA VAL A 244 -18.77 7.23 9.36
C VAL A 244 -19.38 6.23 8.37
N ARG A 245 -19.63 5.00 8.80
CA ARG A 245 -20.23 3.96 7.96
C ARG A 245 -21.63 4.35 7.48
N SER A 246 -22.45 4.95 8.33
CA SER A 246 -23.79 5.39 7.97
C SER A 246 -23.78 6.49 6.91
N ARG A 247 -22.85 7.44 7.00
CA ARG A 247 -22.75 8.55 6.04
C ARG A 247 -22.11 8.16 4.71
N LEU A 248 -21.10 7.27 4.74
CA LEU A 248 -20.44 6.78 3.53
C LEU A 248 -21.25 5.74 2.78
N GLY A 249 -22.08 4.96 3.47
CA GLY A 249 -22.91 3.92 2.84
C GLY A 249 -22.09 2.98 1.94
N ASP A 250 -22.53 2.87 0.69
CA ASP A 250 -21.97 1.96 -0.32
C ASP A 250 -20.55 2.34 -0.81
N TYR A 251 -20.12 3.58 -0.56
CA TYR A 251 -18.77 4.02 -0.90
C TYR A 251 -17.69 3.42 0.02
N LEU A 252 -18.04 3.02 1.24
CA LEU A 252 -17.15 2.29 2.15
C LEU A 252 -17.08 0.82 1.72
N TYR A 253 -16.02 0.45 1.00
CA TYR A 253 -15.91 -0.89 0.44
C TYR A 253 -15.10 -1.88 1.30
N GLY A 254 -14.23 -1.40 2.16
CA GLY A 254 -13.35 -2.25 2.96
C GLY A 254 -12.91 -1.61 4.27
N VAL A 255 -12.50 -2.47 5.20
CA VAL A 255 -11.98 -2.09 6.52
C VAL A 255 -10.73 -2.93 6.77
N ASP A 256 -9.66 -2.30 7.29
CA ASP A 256 -8.41 -2.95 7.69
C ASP A 256 -7.78 -3.83 6.59
N GLY A 257 -6.87 -3.27 5.81
CA GLY A 257 -6.05 -4.01 4.85
C GLY A 257 -6.75 -4.56 3.61
N SER A 258 -8.07 -4.40 3.48
CA SER A 258 -8.83 -4.93 2.34
C SER A 258 -8.68 -4.05 1.11
N SER A 259 -8.09 -4.57 0.04
CA SER A 259 -8.14 -3.95 -1.29
C SER A 259 -9.44 -4.29 -2.03
N LEU A 260 -9.78 -3.54 -3.10
CA LEU A 260 -10.96 -3.85 -3.94
C LEU A 260 -10.90 -5.28 -4.49
N GLU A 261 -9.73 -5.73 -4.93
CA GLU A 261 -9.49 -7.07 -5.46
C GLU A 261 -9.71 -8.15 -4.39
N GLU A 262 -9.26 -7.93 -3.16
CA GLU A 262 -9.49 -8.86 -2.05
C GLU A 262 -10.97 -8.96 -1.68
N VAL A 263 -11.67 -7.82 -1.66
CA VAL A 263 -13.12 -7.81 -1.41
C VAL A 263 -13.87 -8.55 -2.52
N VAL A 264 -13.54 -8.31 -3.78
CA VAL A 264 -14.14 -8.99 -4.93
C VAL A 264 -13.90 -10.51 -4.85
N LEU A 265 -12.64 -10.93 -4.67
CA LEU A 265 -12.30 -12.36 -4.60
C LEU A 265 -12.93 -13.06 -3.40
N THR A 266 -13.01 -12.38 -2.27
CA THR A 266 -13.68 -12.90 -1.07
C THR A 266 -15.16 -13.11 -1.31
N ARG A 267 -15.85 -12.15 -1.92
CA ARG A 267 -17.28 -12.28 -2.25
C ARG A 267 -17.55 -13.37 -3.26
N LEU A 268 -16.74 -13.46 -4.32
CA LEU A 268 -16.85 -14.54 -5.30
C LEU A 268 -16.73 -15.92 -4.65
N ARG A 269 -15.71 -16.11 -3.79
CA ARG A 269 -15.52 -17.38 -3.06
C ARG A 269 -16.68 -17.70 -2.13
N GLN A 270 -17.20 -16.72 -1.40
CA GLN A 270 -18.35 -16.90 -0.50
C GLN A 270 -19.62 -17.32 -1.25
N GLN A 271 -19.79 -16.86 -2.48
CA GLN A 271 -20.95 -17.18 -3.33
C GLN A 271 -20.70 -18.38 -4.26
N GLY A 272 -19.50 -18.94 -4.28
CA GLY A 272 -19.13 -20.04 -5.17
C GLY A 272 -19.08 -19.64 -6.64
N LEU A 273 -18.84 -18.36 -6.93
CA LEU A 273 -18.83 -17.79 -8.28
C LEU A 273 -17.41 -17.59 -8.81
N THR A 274 -17.29 -17.64 -10.14
CA THR A 274 -16.06 -17.46 -10.88
C THR A 274 -16.11 -16.19 -11.75
N LEU A 275 -14.93 -15.60 -12.00
CA LEU A 275 -14.76 -14.34 -12.74
C LEU A 275 -13.73 -14.48 -13.86
N SER A 276 -13.97 -13.77 -14.96
CA SER A 276 -12.99 -13.54 -16.01
C SER A 276 -12.94 -12.07 -16.45
N ALA A 277 -11.86 -11.66 -17.15
CA ALA A 277 -11.67 -10.27 -17.57
C ALA A 277 -11.29 -10.17 -19.06
N ALA A 278 -11.89 -9.19 -19.78
CA ALA A 278 -11.48 -8.78 -21.12
C ALA A 278 -10.91 -7.36 -21.08
N GLU A 279 -9.63 -7.20 -21.34
CA GLU A 279 -8.93 -5.94 -21.16
C GLU A 279 -8.44 -5.35 -22.47
N SER A 280 -8.72 -4.06 -22.72
CA SER A 280 -8.15 -3.29 -23.80
C SER A 280 -7.17 -2.25 -23.25
N CYS A 281 -7.60 -1.05 -22.94
CA CYS A 281 -6.71 0.03 -22.45
C CYS A 281 -6.03 -0.28 -21.09
N THR A 282 -6.59 -1.15 -20.26
CA THR A 282 -5.99 -1.58 -18.99
C THR A 282 -4.83 -2.55 -19.18
N GLY A 283 -4.82 -3.33 -20.31
CA GLY A 283 -3.66 -4.11 -20.75
C GLY A 283 -3.19 -5.17 -19.77
N GLY A 284 -4.09 -5.88 -19.09
CA GLY A 284 -3.80 -6.90 -18.09
C GLY A 284 -3.76 -6.41 -16.66
N LEU A 285 -4.05 -5.13 -16.37
CA LEU A 285 -3.96 -4.56 -15.04
C LEU A 285 -5.02 -5.15 -14.08
N ILE A 286 -6.23 -5.46 -14.56
CA ILE A 286 -7.27 -6.09 -13.75
C ILE A 286 -6.83 -7.51 -13.37
N ALA A 287 -6.39 -8.29 -14.36
CA ALA A 287 -5.89 -9.64 -14.13
C ALA A 287 -4.67 -9.64 -13.18
N LYS A 288 -3.73 -8.71 -13.37
CA LYS A 288 -2.58 -8.52 -12.48
C LYS A 288 -3.01 -8.24 -11.04
N ARG A 289 -3.90 -7.28 -10.81
CA ARG A 289 -4.38 -6.92 -9.47
C ARG A 289 -5.09 -8.10 -8.78
N LEU A 290 -5.93 -8.83 -9.49
CA LEU A 290 -6.60 -10.03 -8.94
C LEU A 290 -5.60 -11.13 -8.59
N THR A 291 -4.60 -11.37 -9.46
CA THR A 291 -3.60 -12.43 -9.24
C THR A 291 -2.51 -12.06 -8.23
N ASP A 292 -2.36 -10.81 -7.83
CA ASP A 292 -1.53 -10.40 -6.71
C ASP A 292 -2.07 -10.93 -5.36
N VAL A 293 -3.38 -11.25 -5.31
CA VAL A 293 -4.01 -11.78 -4.09
C VAL A 293 -3.81 -13.30 -4.01
N PRO A 294 -3.17 -13.81 -2.95
CA PRO A 294 -2.98 -15.26 -2.79
C PRO A 294 -4.29 -16.04 -2.85
N GLY A 295 -4.28 -17.14 -3.60
CA GLY A 295 -5.45 -17.99 -3.79
C GLY A 295 -6.49 -17.44 -4.77
N ALA A 296 -6.14 -16.44 -5.62
CA ALA A 296 -7.04 -15.91 -6.64
C ALA A 296 -7.59 -16.96 -7.60
N SER A 297 -6.82 -18.03 -7.88
CA SER A 297 -7.21 -19.11 -8.79
C SER A 297 -8.48 -19.87 -8.38
N ALA A 298 -8.91 -19.75 -7.14
CA ALA A 298 -10.16 -20.34 -6.67
C ALA A 298 -11.41 -19.60 -7.21
N ALA A 299 -11.27 -18.36 -7.73
CA ALA A 299 -12.38 -17.55 -8.22
C ALA A 299 -12.08 -16.86 -9.56
N PHE A 300 -10.84 -16.50 -9.85
CA PHE A 300 -10.47 -15.88 -11.11
C PHE A 300 -9.94 -16.94 -12.10
N LEU A 301 -10.69 -17.20 -13.18
CA LEU A 301 -10.34 -18.22 -14.18
C LEU A 301 -9.31 -17.75 -15.19
N GLY A 302 -9.21 -16.44 -15.41
CA GLY A 302 -8.26 -15.86 -16.37
C GLY A 302 -8.82 -14.64 -17.09
N GLY A 303 -8.05 -14.14 -18.06
CA GLY A 303 -8.44 -12.97 -18.83
C GLY A 303 -7.83 -12.94 -20.24
N VAL A 304 -8.41 -12.11 -21.11
CA VAL A 304 -7.95 -11.86 -22.47
C VAL A 304 -7.56 -10.39 -22.60
N VAL A 305 -6.30 -10.12 -22.93
CA VAL A 305 -5.86 -8.78 -23.33
C VAL A 305 -6.20 -8.60 -24.82
N SER A 306 -7.37 -8.03 -25.10
CA SER A 306 -7.91 -7.80 -26.43
C SER A 306 -7.59 -6.39 -26.93
N TYR A 307 -6.29 -6.12 -27.13
CA TYR A 307 -5.78 -4.78 -27.40
C TYR A 307 -6.13 -4.25 -28.81
N THR A 308 -6.27 -5.14 -29.78
CA THR A 308 -6.62 -4.81 -31.16
C THR A 308 -8.02 -5.32 -31.54
N ASN A 309 -8.63 -4.74 -32.57
CA ASN A 309 -9.91 -5.19 -33.11
C ASN A 309 -9.87 -6.64 -33.60
N GLY A 310 -8.72 -7.07 -34.15
CA GLY A 310 -8.52 -8.46 -34.54
C GLY A 310 -8.66 -9.45 -33.40
N VAL A 311 -8.11 -9.13 -32.21
CA VAL A 311 -8.24 -9.97 -31.02
C VAL A 311 -9.65 -9.88 -30.43
N LYS A 312 -10.27 -8.69 -30.42
CA LYS A 312 -11.66 -8.52 -30.01
C LYS A 312 -12.60 -9.43 -30.81
N ALA A 313 -12.45 -9.42 -32.14
CA ALA A 313 -13.28 -10.25 -33.03
C ALA A 313 -12.88 -11.74 -32.99
N GLY A 314 -11.60 -12.04 -33.09
CA GLY A 314 -11.11 -13.42 -33.28
C GLY A 314 -11.16 -14.28 -32.01
N VAL A 315 -10.91 -13.69 -30.84
CA VAL A 315 -10.86 -14.41 -29.54
C VAL A 315 -12.16 -14.25 -28.76
N LEU A 316 -12.62 -13.01 -28.60
CA LEU A 316 -13.84 -12.73 -27.83
C LEU A 316 -15.12 -12.88 -28.66
N GLY A 317 -15.01 -12.98 -29.97
CA GLY A 317 -16.17 -13.08 -30.88
C GLY A 317 -16.99 -11.79 -30.94
N VAL A 318 -16.36 -10.63 -30.72
CA VAL A 318 -17.02 -9.33 -30.93
C VAL A 318 -17.40 -9.20 -32.39
N PRO A 319 -18.68 -8.97 -32.75
CA PRO A 319 -19.11 -8.82 -34.12
C PRO A 319 -18.38 -7.68 -34.84
N ARG A 320 -17.89 -7.91 -36.05
CA ARG A 320 -17.12 -6.92 -36.82
C ARG A 320 -17.96 -5.70 -37.17
N ASP A 321 -19.24 -5.89 -37.45
CA ASP A 321 -20.19 -4.82 -37.72
C ASP A 321 -20.37 -3.87 -36.52
N LEU A 322 -20.26 -4.35 -35.28
CA LEU A 322 -20.23 -3.49 -34.08
C LEU A 322 -18.95 -2.64 -34.05
N LEU A 323 -17.79 -3.25 -34.33
CA LEU A 323 -16.51 -2.55 -34.39
C LEU A 323 -16.48 -1.48 -35.47
N ASP A 324 -17.02 -1.80 -36.67
CA ASP A 324 -17.05 -0.89 -37.81
C ASP A 324 -18.06 0.26 -37.58
N ARG A 325 -19.20 -0.02 -36.97
CA ARG A 325 -20.27 0.95 -36.76
C ARG A 325 -20.05 1.87 -35.57
N TYR A 326 -19.58 1.34 -34.45
CA TYR A 326 -19.50 2.05 -33.17
C TYR A 326 -18.08 2.33 -32.69
N GLY A 327 -17.08 1.81 -33.39
CA GLY A 327 -15.69 1.88 -32.95
C GLY A 327 -15.39 0.94 -31.78
N ALA A 328 -14.09 0.75 -31.52
CA ALA A 328 -13.62 -0.13 -30.44
C ALA A 328 -13.95 0.38 -29.04
N VAL A 329 -14.15 1.68 -28.88
CA VAL A 329 -14.44 2.35 -27.61
C VAL A 329 -15.90 2.76 -27.59
N SER A 330 -16.77 1.83 -27.24
CA SER A 330 -18.21 2.03 -27.21
C SER A 330 -18.91 1.05 -26.29
N ALA A 331 -20.13 1.39 -25.84
CA ALA A 331 -20.93 0.52 -24.98
C ALA A 331 -21.27 -0.83 -25.62
N PRO A 332 -21.70 -0.92 -26.91
CA PRO A 332 -21.97 -2.21 -27.54
C PRO A 332 -20.74 -3.13 -27.59
N VAL A 333 -19.53 -2.56 -27.87
CA VAL A 333 -18.29 -3.32 -27.91
C VAL A 333 -17.86 -3.77 -26.53
N ALA A 334 -17.97 -2.91 -25.49
CA ALA A 334 -17.67 -3.30 -24.11
C ALA A 334 -18.56 -4.47 -23.66
N ARG A 335 -19.85 -4.43 -23.97
CA ARG A 335 -20.79 -5.52 -23.68
C ARG A 335 -20.38 -6.81 -24.37
N ALA A 336 -20.16 -6.76 -25.68
CA ALA A 336 -19.76 -7.92 -26.48
C ALA A 336 -18.44 -8.52 -25.99
N MET A 337 -17.49 -7.69 -25.53
CA MET A 337 -16.24 -8.15 -24.93
C MET A 337 -16.50 -8.90 -23.60
N ALA A 338 -17.36 -8.38 -22.71
CA ALA A 338 -17.69 -9.04 -21.46
C ALA A 338 -18.38 -10.40 -21.71
N GLU A 339 -19.41 -10.42 -22.54
CA GLU A 339 -20.11 -11.66 -22.93
C GLU A 339 -19.16 -12.65 -23.61
N GLY A 340 -18.25 -12.14 -24.44
CA GLY A 340 -17.26 -12.93 -25.15
C GLY A 340 -16.29 -13.65 -24.23
N VAL A 341 -15.67 -12.93 -23.27
CA VAL A 341 -14.73 -13.55 -22.34
C VAL A 341 -15.41 -14.52 -21.39
N ARG A 342 -16.64 -14.24 -20.95
CA ARG A 342 -17.46 -15.16 -20.16
C ARG A 342 -17.68 -16.49 -20.90
N ARG A 343 -18.04 -16.41 -22.16
CA ARG A 343 -18.24 -17.61 -23.01
C ARG A 343 -16.93 -18.39 -23.24
N VAL A 344 -15.81 -17.68 -23.47
CA VAL A 344 -14.51 -18.30 -23.71
C VAL A 344 -13.98 -19.04 -22.49
N THR A 345 -14.18 -18.48 -21.30
CA THR A 345 -13.65 -19.03 -20.05
C THR A 345 -14.62 -19.94 -19.32
N GLY A 346 -15.92 -19.83 -19.61
CA GLY A 346 -16.96 -20.52 -18.86
C GLY A 346 -17.20 -19.96 -17.45
N SER A 347 -16.75 -18.72 -17.17
CA SER A 347 -16.94 -18.09 -15.86
C SER A 347 -18.42 -17.69 -15.64
N ASP A 348 -18.81 -17.57 -14.35
CA ASP A 348 -20.16 -17.13 -13.97
C ASP A 348 -20.33 -15.63 -14.22
N LEU A 349 -19.31 -14.84 -13.90
CA LEU A 349 -19.24 -13.41 -14.17
C LEU A 349 -18.04 -13.07 -15.06
N SER A 350 -18.15 -11.97 -15.77
CA SER A 350 -17.02 -11.41 -16.50
C SER A 350 -17.09 -9.90 -16.55
N VAL A 351 -15.93 -9.26 -16.56
CA VAL A 351 -15.78 -7.82 -16.72
C VAL A 351 -15.01 -7.51 -18.01
N SER A 352 -15.37 -6.43 -18.67
CA SER A 352 -14.60 -5.91 -19.80
C SER A 352 -14.25 -4.43 -19.60
N VAL A 353 -13.13 -4.01 -20.18
CA VAL A 353 -12.74 -2.58 -20.24
C VAL A 353 -12.24 -2.26 -21.63
N THR A 354 -12.85 -1.26 -22.27
CA THR A 354 -12.35 -0.62 -23.48
C THR A 354 -12.36 0.89 -23.33
N GLY A 355 -11.35 1.60 -23.83
CA GLY A 355 -11.23 3.04 -23.61
C GLY A 355 -9.95 3.66 -24.17
N LEU A 356 -9.88 4.98 -24.03
CA LEU A 356 -8.81 5.83 -24.52
C LEU A 356 -7.98 6.37 -23.34
N ALA A 357 -6.79 5.80 -23.15
CA ALA A 357 -5.89 6.24 -22.09
C ALA A 357 -4.88 7.31 -22.55
N GLY A 358 -4.98 7.77 -23.81
CA GLY A 358 -4.09 8.78 -24.39
C GLY A 358 -2.85 8.21 -25.10
N PRO A 359 -2.07 9.06 -25.84
CA PRO A 359 -2.20 10.54 -25.80
C PRO A 359 -3.35 11.10 -26.63
N ASP A 360 -3.87 10.38 -27.62
CA ASP A 360 -4.87 10.86 -28.56
C ASP A 360 -6.25 10.24 -28.32
N GLY A 361 -7.31 10.92 -28.80
CA GLY A 361 -8.65 10.38 -28.91
C GLY A 361 -8.77 9.36 -30.05
N ASP A 362 -10.00 8.97 -30.41
CA ASP A 362 -10.26 8.08 -31.52
C ASP A 362 -10.92 8.79 -32.73
N ASP A 363 -10.99 8.07 -33.86
CA ASP A 363 -11.63 8.58 -35.10
C ASP A 363 -13.14 8.76 -34.99
N GLN A 364 -13.75 8.29 -33.92
CA GLN A 364 -15.18 8.48 -33.60
C GLN A 364 -15.46 9.79 -32.85
N GLY A 365 -14.40 10.54 -32.52
CA GLY A 365 -14.49 11.80 -31.78
C GLY A 365 -14.53 11.64 -30.26
N ASN A 366 -14.29 10.46 -29.73
CA ASN A 366 -14.17 10.27 -28.28
C ASN A 366 -12.87 10.91 -27.77
N PRO A 367 -12.93 11.72 -26.69
CA PRO A 367 -11.74 12.30 -26.09
C PRO A 367 -10.97 11.28 -25.25
N VAL A 368 -9.70 11.57 -24.96
CA VAL A 368 -8.90 10.83 -23.97
C VAL A 368 -9.65 10.81 -22.64
N GLY A 369 -9.68 9.66 -21.98
CA GLY A 369 -10.42 9.43 -20.75
C GLY A 369 -11.79 8.81 -20.93
N THR A 370 -12.29 8.70 -22.16
CA THR A 370 -13.51 7.91 -22.46
C THR A 370 -13.23 6.43 -22.22
N VAL A 371 -13.96 5.82 -21.30
CA VAL A 371 -13.83 4.40 -20.95
C VAL A 371 -15.22 3.78 -20.77
N TYR A 372 -15.41 2.58 -21.30
CA TYR A 372 -16.56 1.75 -21.07
C TYR A 372 -16.18 0.49 -20.30
N VAL A 373 -16.90 0.23 -19.22
CA VAL A 373 -16.74 -0.98 -18.40
C VAL A 373 -18.00 -1.83 -18.58
N GLY A 374 -17.87 -3.03 -19.14
CA GLY A 374 -18.94 -3.99 -19.28
C GLY A 374 -18.88 -5.06 -18.17
N LEU A 375 -20.02 -5.46 -17.64
CA LEU A 375 -20.19 -6.62 -16.76
C LEU A 375 -21.19 -7.56 -17.39
N SER A 376 -20.93 -8.89 -17.36
CA SER A 376 -21.86 -9.92 -17.84
C SER A 376 -21.94 -11.07 -16.84
N TRP A 377 -23.15 -11.58 -16.65
CA TRP A 377 -23.47 -12.73 -15.78
C TRP A 377 -24.55 -13.60 -16.42
N GLN A 378 -24.92 -14.70 -15.77
CA GLN A 378 -26.05 -15.51 -16.23
C GLN A 378 -27.35 -14.72 -16.03
N GLY A 379 -28.00 -14.33 -17.11
CA GLY A 379 -29.26 -13.59 -17.10
C GLY A 379 -29.17 -12.11 -17.41
N GLY A 380 -27.95 -11.55 -17.64
CA GLY A 380 -27.85 -10.15 -18.05
C GLY A 380 -26.46 -9.64 -18.30
N SER A 381 -26.42 -8.41 -18.72
CA SER A 381 -25.19 -7.61 -18.85
C SER A 381 -25.50 -6.13 -18.63
N LEU A 382 -24.51 -5.39 -18.20
CA LEU A 382 -24.60 -3.94 -18.04
C LEU A 382 -23.31 -3.27 -18.55
N VAL A 383 -23.39 -2.00 -18.89
CA VAL A 383 -22.24 -1.19 -19.30
C VAL A 383 -22.27 0.14 -18.58
N ARG A 384 -21.16 0.52 -18.01
CA ARG A 384 -20.93 1.83 -17.39
C ARG A 384 -20.01 2.66 -18.28
N HIS A 385 -20.42 3.88 -18.62
CA HIS A 385 -19.59 4.88 -19.27
C HIS A 385 -18.87 5.73 -18.22
N LEU A 386 -17.57 5.95 -18.41
CA LEU A 386 -16.72 6.76 -17.55
C LEU A 386 -16.02 7.85 -18.36
N THR A 387 -15.91 9.03 -17.77
CA THR A 387 -15.05 10.13 -18.26
C THR A 387 -13.95 10.37 -17.23
N LEU A 388 -12.76 9.82 -17.49
CA LEU A 388 -11.65 9.82 -16.57
C LEU A 388 -10.63 10.89 -16.95
N GLY A 389 -10.09 11.60 -15.92
CA GLY A 389 -9.04 12.60 -16.12
C GLY A 389 -7.66 12.10 -15.65
N GLY A 390 -6.62 12.77 -16.17
CA GLY A 390 -5.24 12.54 -15.80
C GLY A 390 -4.39 11.96 -16.92
N ASP A 391 -3.18 11.51 -16.57
CA ASP A 391 -2.27 10.85 -17.51
C ASP A 391 -2.71 9.40 -17.82
N ARG A 392 -2.02 8.78 -18.76
CA ARG A 392 -2.27 7.40 -19.19
C ARG A 392 -2.25 6.39 -18.03
N ALA A 393 -1.33 6.54 -17.09
CA ALA A 393 -1.20 5.62 -15.95
C ALA A 393 -2.41 5.76 -15.01
N ARG A 394 -2.82 6.98 -14.71
CA ARG A 394 -3.98 7.30 -13.89
C ARG A 394 -5.29 6.82 -14.52
N ILE A 395 -5.51 7.08 -15.82
CA ILE A 395 -6.71 6.61 -16.53
C ILE A 395 -6.82 5.09 -16.47
N ARG A 396 -5.74 4.37 -16.74
CA ARG A 396 -5.71 2.90 -16.66
C ARG A 396 -5.99 2.38 -15.25
N LEU A 397 -5.42 3.01 -14.23
CA LEU A 397 -5.64 2.66 -12.82
C LEU A 397 -7.12 2.85 -12.44
N LEU A 398 -7.68 4.02 -12.75
CA LEU A 398 -9.08 4.35 -12.45
C LEU A 398 -10.05 3.43 -13.21
N ALA A 399 -9.76 3.12 -14.49
CA ALA A 399 -10.56 2.17 -15.27
C ALA A 399 -10.58 0.78 -14.64
N ALA A 400 -9.43 0.27 -14.19
CA ALA A 400 -9.34 -1.02 -13.51
C ALA A 400 -10.05 -0.99 -12.15
N SER A 401 -9.92 0.08 -11.36
CA SER A 401 -10.61 0.23 -10.07
C SER A 401 -12.13 0.28 -10.24
N ASN A 402 -12.63 1.02 -11.24
CA ASN A 402 -14.07 1.02 -11.56
C ASN A 402 -14.57 -0.34 -12.02
N ALA A 403 -13.76 -1.11 -12.75
CA ALA A 403 -14.10 -2.48 -13.14
C ALA A 403 -14.22 -3.42 -11.92
N LEU A 404 -13.35 -3.27 -10.93
CA LEU A 404 -13.45 -4.03 -9.68
C LEU A 404 -14.63 -3.58 -8.82
N ASP A 405 -14.91 -2.26 -8.78
CA ASP A 405 -16.04 -1.75 -8.01
C ASP A 405 -17.41 -2.16 -8.60
N ILE A 406 -17.55 -2.19 -9.93
CA ILE A 406 -18.79 -2.65 -10.56
C ILE A 406 -19.08 -4.13 -10.25
N ILE A 407 -18.04 -4.98 -10.21
CA ILE A 407 -18.14 -6.37 -9.77
C ILE A 407 -18.56 -6.43 -8.30
N ARG A 408 -17.88 -5.68 -7.43
CA ARG A 408 -18.21 -5.60 -5.99
C ARG A 408 -19.67 -5.20 -5.77
N ARG A 409 -20.12 -4.14 -6.43
CA ARG A 409 -21.49 -3.65 -6.34
C ARG A 409 -22.50 -4.72 -6.77
N HIS A 410 -22.25 -5.37 -7.89
CA HIS A 410 -23.11 -6.47 -8.36
C HIS A 410 -23.16 -7.64 -7.34
N LEU A 411 -22.03 -8.07 -6.81
CA LEU A 411 -21.94 -9.16 -5.83
C LEU A 411 -22.57 -8.80 -4.46
N CYS A 412 -22.79 -7.53 -4.19
CA CYS A 412 -23.38 -7.02 -2.95
C CYS A 412 -24.80 -6.47 -3.14
N ASP A 413 -25.43 -6.65 -4.31
CA ASP A 413 -26.75 -6.11 -4.66
C ASP A 413 -26.86 -4.59 -4.46
N LEU A 414 -25.74 -3.87 -4.71
CA LEU A 414 -25.68 -2.42 -4.58
C LEU A 414 -26.00 -1.73 -5.92
N PRO A 415 -26.60 -0.52 -5.88
CA PRO A 415 -26.85 0.24 -7.08
C PRO A 415 -25.56 0.53 -7.85
N VAL A 416 -25.60 0.40 -9.17
CA VAL A 416 -24.53 0.85 -10.06
C VAL A 416 -25.01 2.11 -10.76
N GLU A 417 -24.44 3.27 -10.40
CA GLU A 417 -24.82 4.57 -10.97
C GLU A 417 -24.38 4.69 -12.44
N GLY A 418 -25.21 5.31 -13.26
CA GLY A 418 -24.92 5.65 -14.66
C GLY A 418 -25.20 4.58 -15.69
N GLU A 419 -26.07 3.61 -15.42
CA GLU A 419 -26.33 2.44 -16.24
C GLU A 419 -27.54 2.52 -17.14
N GLU A 420 -27.34 2.00 -18.37
CA GLU A 420 -28.45 1.38 -19.10
C GLU A 420 -28.42 -0.13 -18.80
N ALA A 421 -29.30 -0.61 -17.92
CA ALA A 421 -29.54 -2.03 -17.74
C ALA A 421 -30.30 -2.56 -18.95
N TYR A 422 -29.69 -3.48 -19.71
CA TYR A 422 -30.39 -4.19 -20.77
C TYR A 422 -30.62 -5.63 -20.30
N GLY A 423 -31.86 -5.89 -19.90
CA GLY A 423 -32.35 -7.26 -19.77
C GLY A 423 -32.42 -7.90 -21.16
N SER A 424 -32.08 -9.17 -21.26
CA SER A 424 -32.27 -10.03 -22.44
C SER A 424 -33.71 -10.22 -22.76
#